data_14ccdd787e7817aa04f8105ee6d9e8dc
#
_entry.id   14ccdd787e7817aa04f8105ee6d9e8dc
#
_cell.length_a   1.000
_cell.length_b   1.000
_cell.length_c   1.000
_cell.angle_alpha   90.00
_cell.angle_beta   90.00
_cell.angle_gamma   90.00
#
_symmetry.space_group_name_H-M   'P 1'
#
loop_
_entity.id
_entity.type
_entity.pdbx_description
1 polymer ?
#
loop_
_entity_poly.entity_id
_entity_poly.type
_entity_poly.pdbx_seq_one_letter_code
_entity_poly.pdbx_strand_id
1 'polypeptide(L)'
;PEKLVFRQPFPGPGLGIRIIGEVTAEKVRIVQDADYIYREEVDAAVEEYRKEHGEAPEWMPNQYFAALTNMRSVGVMGDERTYDYAVALRAVNTVDFMTAEAANIPFEVLQRVMSRIINEVKGVNRCFYDITSKPPGTIEFE
;
A
#
# COMPACT_ATOMS: atom_id res chain seq x y z
N PRO A 1 4.28 -12.00 11.42
CA PRO A 1 4.45 -11.47 12.75
C PRO A 1 3.11 -11.28 13.45
N GLU A 2 3.13 -11.39 14.74
CA GLU A 2 1.94 -11.27 15.58
C GLU A 2 1.16 -9.99 15.34
N LYS A 3 1.85 -8.87 15.32
CA LYS A 3 1.15 -7.61 15.18
C LYS A 3 0.48 -7.43 13.83
N LEU A 4 0.91 -8.15 12.82
CA LEU A 4 0.20 -8.16 11.55
C LEU A 4 -1.13 -8.90 11.67
N VAL A 5 -1.14 -9.97 12.45
CA VAL A 5 -2.34 -10.77 12.66
C VAL A 5 -3.41 -10.00 13.43
N PHE A 6 -3.00 -9.27 14.47
CA PHE A 6 -3.95 -8.62 15.38
C PHE A 6 -4.27 -7.19 15.03
N ARG A 7 -3.49 -6.58 14.17
CA ARG A 7 -3.57 -5.16 13.98
C ARG A 7 -4.70 -4.72 13.05
N GLN A 8 -4.79 -5.34 11.89
CA GLN A 8 -5.74 -4.92 10.85
C GLN A 8 -6.21 -6.12 10.07
N PRO A 9 -7.13 -6.88 10.63
CA PRO A 9 -7.65 -8.01 9.86
C PRO A 9 -8.43 -7.50 8.67
N PHE A 10 -8.16 -8.07 7.51
CA PHE A 10 -8.95 -7.80 6.33
C PHE A 10 -10.26 -8.55 6.43
N PRO A 11 -11.38 -7.94 6.02
CA PRO A 11 -12.58 -8.72 5.76
C PRO A 11 -12.28 -9.65 4.59
N GLY A 12 -12.82 -10.86 4.63
CA GLY A 12 -12.54 -11.86 3.60
C GLY A 12 -12.72 -11.36 2.18
N PRO A 13 -13.86 -10.73 1.83
CA PRO A 13 -14.05 -10.20 0.49
C PRO A 13 -13.04 -9.10 0.14
N GLY A 14 -12.72 -8.24 1.10
CA GLY A 14 -11.80 -7.15 0.88
C GLY A 14 -10.41 -7.61 0.53
N LEU A 15 -9.96 -8.71 1.14
CA LEU A 15 -8.65 -9.25 0.84
C LEU A 15 -8.59 -9.77 -0.60
N GLY A 16 -9.62 -10.47 -1.04
CA GLY A 16 -9.65 -11.02 -2.38
C GLY A 16 -9.56 -9.98 -3.46
N ILE A 17 -10.18 -8.82 -3.27
CA ILE A 17 -10.14 -7.75 -4.27
C ILE A 17 -8.82 -6.98 -4.26
N ARG A 18 -7.95 -7.23 -3.30
CA ARG A 18 -6.63 -6.61 -3.23
C ARG A 18 -5.53 -7.49 -3.80
N ILE A 19 -5.89 -8.65 -4.32
CA ILE A 19 -4.97 -9.54 -5.02
C ILE A 19 -5.48 -9.70 -6.44
N ILE A 20 -4.74 -9.17 -7.40
CA ILE A 20 -5.09 -9.35 -8.80
C ILE A 20 -4.63 -10.73 -9.23
N GLY A 21 -5.56 -11.52 -9.74
CA GLY A 21 -5.30 -12.88 -10.16
C GLY A 21 -5.67 -13.90 -9.10
N GLU A 22 -5.03 -15.06 -9.15
CA GLU A 22 -5.32 -16.15 -8.24
C GLU A 22 -4.91 -15.82 -6.81
N VAL A 23 -5.79 -16.11 -5.86
CA VAL A 23 -5.50 -15.90 -4.45
C VAL A 23 -4.78 -17.14 -3.89
N THR A 24 -3.59 -16.92 -3.36
CA THR A 24 -2.80 -17.98 -2.74
C THR A 24 -2.36 -17.56 -1.35
N ALA A 25 -1.95 -18.51 -0.52
CA ALA A 25 -1.48 -18.20 0.83
C ALA A 25 -0.28 -17.25 0.81
N GLU A 26 0.63 -17.46 -0.13
CA GLU A 26 1.79 -16.57 -0.27
C GLU A 26 1.37 -15.14 -0.61
N LYS A 27 0.46 -14.98 -1.55
CA LYS A 27 0.00 -13.65 -1.94
C LYS A 27 -0.75 -12.96 -0.82
N VAL A 28 -1.53 -13.69 -0.05
CA VAL A 28 -2.23 -13.16 1.11
C VAL A 28 -1.22 -12.60 2.12
N ARG A 29 -0.18 -13.36 2.41
CA ARG A 29 0.87 -12.94 3.33
C ARG A 29 1.54 -11.65 2.84
N ILE A 30 1.87 -11.61 1.55
CA ILE A 30 2.52 -10.43 0.97
C ILE A 30 1.65 -9.18 1.15
N VAL A 31 0.37 -9.31 0.81
CA VAL A 31 -0.56 -8.16 0.92
C VAL A 31 -0.71 -7.71 2.36
N GLN A 32 -0.87 -8.66 3.28
CA GLN A 32 -1.02 -8.31 4.69
C GLN A 32 0.21 -7.62 5.24
N ASP A 33 1.39 -8.15 4.93
CA ASP A 33 2.64 -7.56 5.41
C ASP A 33 2.88 -6.18 4.79
N ALA A 34 2.65 -6.05 3.50
CA ALA A 34 2.83 -4.77 2.82
C ALA A 34 1.84 -3.73 3.33
N ASP A 35 0.59 -4.13 3.52
CA ASP A 35 -0.46 -3.22 4.02
C ASP A 35 -0.15 -2.75 5.44
N TYR A 36 0.35 -3.65 6.28
CA TYR A 36 0.73 -3.29 7.64
C TYR A 36 1.83 -2.20 7.63
N ILE A 37 2.86 -2.43 6.83
CA ILE A 37 3.97 -1.47 6.72
C ILE A 37 3.46 -0.12 6.23
N TYR A 38 2.63 -0.15 5.20
CA TYR A 38 2.07 1.06 4.60
C TYR A 38 1.29 1.87 5.63
N ARG A 39 0.40 1.21 6.35
CA ARG A 39 -0.41 1.88 7.37
C ARG A 39 0.44 2.42 8.51
N GLU A 40 1.41 1.66 8.93
CA GLU A 40 2.29 2.10 10.02
C GLU A 40 3.04 3.37 9.65
N GLU A 41 3.60 3.43 8.45
CA GLU A 41 4.36 4.60 8.02
C GLU A 41 3.47 5.82 7.76
N VAL A 42 2.33 5.62 7.14
CA VAL A 42 1.41 6.72 6.88
C VAL A 42 0.87 7.28 8.19
N ASP A 43 0.45 6.39 9.10
CA ASP A 43 -0.09 6.81 10.39
C ASP A 43 0.95 7.57 11.21
N ALA A 44 2.20 7.09 11.19
CA ALA A 44 3.29 7.77 11.90
C ALA A 44 3.56 9.16 11.32
N ALA A 45 3.53 9.28 9.99
CA ALA A 45 3.74 10.57 9.34
C ALA A 45 2.61 11.56 9.65
N VAL A 46 1.37 11.08 9.67
CA VAL A 46 0.22 11.91 10.04
C VAL A 46 0.36 12.39 11.48
N GLU A 47 0.73 11.49 12.38
CA GLU A 47 0.87 11.84 13.80
C GLU A 47 2.00 12.84 14.03
N GLU A 48 3.12 12.67 13.33
CA GLU A 48 4.23 13.62 13.42
C GLU A 48 3.81 15.00 12.95
N TYR A 49 3.06 15.05 11.84
CA TYR A 49 2.54 16.31 11.32
C TYR A 49 1.61 16.99 12.34
N ARG A 50 0.72 16.21 12.97
CA ARG A 50 -0.19 16.74 13.99
C ARG A 50 0.57 17.36 15.16
N LYS A 51 1.63 16.72 15.60
CA LYS A 51 2.44 17.22 16.71
C LYS A 51 3.09 18.55 16.37
N GLU A 52 3.52 18.70 15.12
CA GLU A 52 4.20 19.92 14.69
C GLU A 52 3.24 21.07 14.37
N HIS A 53 2.07 20.76 13.82
CA HIS A 53 1.18 21.79 13.27
C HIS A 53 -0.17 21.90 14.00
N GLY A 54 -0.48 20.99 14.89
CA GLY A 54 -1.74 21.03 15.64
C GLY A 54 -2.95 20.51 14.89
N GLU A 55 -2.78 20.06 13.65
CA GLU A 55 -3.87 19.53 12.86
C GLU A 55 -3.36 18.49 11.88
N ALA A 56 -4.28 17.71 11.32
CA ALA A 56 -3.91 16.68 10.35
C ALA A 56 -3.45 17.31 9.05
N PRO A 57 -2.52 16.67 8.32
CA PRO A 57 -2.08 17.19 7.02
C PRO A 57 -3.21 17.07 5.99
N GLU A 58 -3.19 17.96 5.00
CA GLU A 58 -4.17 17.94 3.91
C GLU A 58 -4.09 16.66 3.10
N TRP A 59 -2.89 16.07 3.02
CA TRP A 59 -2.69 14.85 2.25
C TRP A 59 -3.16 13.59 2.98
N MET A 60 -3.65 13.68 4.20
CA MET A 60 -4.09 12.49 4.93
C MET A 60 -5.19 11.78 4.15
N PRO A 61 -4.99 10.51 3.78
CA PRO A 61 -5.99 9.83 2.96
C PRO A 61 -7.20 9.36 3.76
N ASN A 62 -8.36 9.36 3.10
CA ASN A 62 -9.57 8.76 3.69
C ASN A 62 -9.50 7.24 3.63
N GLN A 63 -8.97 6.72 2.54
CA GLN A 63 -8.81 5.29 2.34
C GLN A 63 -7.43 5.02 1.78
N TYR A 64 -6.76 4.01 2.29
CA TYR A 64 -5.45 3.63 1.79
C TYR A 64 -5.18 2.18 2.10
N PHE A 65 -4.52 1.50 1.18
CA PHE A 65 -4.25 0.08 1.29
C PHE A 65 -3.15 -0.32 0.31
N ALA A 66 -2.53 -1.47 0.57
CA ALA A 66 -1.63 -2.10 -0.36
C ALA A 66 -2.38 -3.18 -1.13
N ALA A 67 -2.03 -3.35 -2.39
CA ALA A 67 -2.59 -4.39 -3.24
C ALA A 67 -1.46 -5.12 -3.93
N LEU A 68 -1.68 -6.37 -4.31
CA LEU A 68 -0.69 -7.14 -5.04
C LEU A 68 -1.11 -7.21 -6.50
N THR A 69 -0.25 -6.73 -7.37
CA THR A 69 -0.44 -6.88 -8.81
C THR A 69 -0.07 -8.31 -9.20
N ASN A 70 -0.53 -8.73 -10.37
CA ASN A 70 -0.10 -10.01 -10.89
C ASN A 70 1.20 -9.89 -11.69
N MET A 71 1.80 -8.72 -11.67
CA MET A 71 3.03 -8.43 -12.38
C MET A 71 4.23 -8.95 -11.62
N ARG A 72 5.11 -9.63 -12.33
CA ARG A 72 6.42 -10.01 -11.82
C ARG A 72 7.47 -9.36 -12.71
N SER A 73 8.53 -8.91 -12.12
CA SER A 73 9.59 -8.24 -12.87
C SER A 73 10.96 -8.52 -12.28
N VAL A 74 11.95 -8.18 -13.06
CA VAL A 74 13.34 -8.35 -12.67
C VAL A 74 13.74 -7.28 -11.69
N GLY A 75 14.44 -7.69 -10.65
CA GLY A 75 15.06 -6.79 -9.68
C GLY A 75 16.49 -7.24 -9.42
N VAL A 76 17.22 -6.41 -8.69
CA VAL A 76 18.56 -6.74 -8.24
C VAL A 76 18.61 -6.46 -6.75
N MET A 77 18.98 -7.47 -5.98
CA MET A 77 19.13 -7.35 -4.52
C MET A 77 20.51 -7.90 -4.16
N GLY A 78 21.39 -6.99 -3.77
CA GLY A 78 22.79 -7.35 -3.60
C GLY A 78 23.39 -7.73 -4.95
N ASP A 79 23.99 -8.91 -5.03
CA ASP A 79 24.60 -9.42 -6.26
C ASP A 79 23.65 -10.30 -7.05
N GLU A 80 22.41 -10.49 -6.58
CA GLU A 80 21.49 -11.42 -7.19
C GLU A 80 20.38 -10.72 -7.98
N ARG A 81 20.01 -11.34 -9.09
CA ARG A 81 18.82 -10.95 -9.83
C ARG A 81 17.63 -11.66 -9.21
N THR A 82 16.53 -10.95 -9.10
CA THR A 82 15.29 -11.52 -8.59
C THR A 82 14.20 -11.40 -9.65
N TYR A 83 13.16 -12.21 -9.50
CA TYR A 83 11.99 -12.15 -10.35
C TYR A 83 10.78 -12.29 -9.45
N ASP A 84 10.31 -11.16 -8.96
CA ASP A 84 9.32 -11.11 -7.89
C ASP A 84 8.17 -10.18 -8.22
N TYR A 85 7.22 -10.12 -7.30
CA TYR A 85 5.99 -9.37 -7.48
C TYR A 85 6.16 -7.88 -7.27
N ALA A 86 5.24 -7.13 -7.86
CA ALA A 86 5.11 -5.70 -7.63
C ALA A 86 3.88 -5.46 -6.75
N VAL A 87 4.07 -4.66 -5.71
CA VAL A 87 3.00 -4.19 -4.84
C VAL A 87 2.56 -2.83 -5.34
N ALA A 88 1.26 -2.56 -5.34
CA ALA A 88 0.72 -1.25 -5.64
C ALA A 88 0.15 -0.64 -4.35
N LEU A 89 0.51 0.60 -4.10
CA LEU A 89 -0.02 1.36 -2.99
C LEU A 89 -1.13 2.26 -3.52
N ARG A 90 -2.25 2.29 -2.80
CA ARG A 90 -3.39 3.12 -3.15
C ARG A 90 -3.74 4.01 -1.96
N ALA A 91 -3.96 5.28 -2.21
CA ALA A 91 -4.45 6.21 -1.20
C ALA A 91 -5.29 7.26 -1.89
N VAL A 92 -6.49 7.49 -1.38
CA VAL A 92 -7.41 8.43 -2.00
C VAL A 92 -8.10 9.29 -0.95
N ASN A 93 -8.52 10.46 -1.40
CA ASN A 93 -9.41 11.34 -0.66
C ASN A 93 -10.70 11.46 -1.47
N THR A 94 -11.82 11.11 -0.83
CA THR A 94 -13.11 11.20 -1.48
C THR A 94 -13.54 12.66 -1.54
N VAL A 95 -13.99 13.08 -2.73
CA VAL A 95 -14.53 14.43 -2.93
C VAL A 95 -16.03 14.40 -2.64
N ASP A 96 -16.68 13.35 -3.15
CA ASP A 96 -18.06 13.01 -2.80
C ASP A 96 -18.19 11.49 -2.95
N PHE A 97 -19.39 10.93 -2.83
CA PHE A 97 -19.50 9.47 -2.87
C PHE A 97 -19.21 8.86 -4.24
N MET A 98 -19.14 9.68 -5.29
CA MET A 98 -18.88 9.20 -6.66
C MET A 98 -17.45 9.44 -7.11
N THR A 99 -16.75 10.39 -6.50
CA THR A 99 -15.43 10.81 -6.97
C THR A 99 -14.39 10.77 -5.87
N ALA A 100 -13.17 10.52 -6.28
CA ALA A 100 -12.03 10.49 -5.38
C ALA A 100 -10.77 10.90 -6.11
N GLU A 101 -9.85 11.50 -5.39
CA GLU A 101 -8.55 11.89 -5.93
C GLU A 101 -7.46 11.12 -5.20
N ALA A 102 -6.36 10.82 -5.91
CA ALA A 102 -5.21 10.22 -5.26
C ALA A 102 -4.67 11.21 -4.22
N ALA A 103 -4.36 10.69 -3.03
CA ALA A 103 -3.80 11.51 -1.98
C ALA A 103 -2.36 11.89 -2.30
N ASN A 104 -2.00 13.13 -1.99
CA ASN A 104 -0.65 13.63 -2.25
C ASN A 104 0.27 13.33 -1.07
N ILE A 105 0.48 12.05 -0.80
CA ILE A 105 1.38 11.62 0.28
C ILE A 105 2.79 12.10 -0.05
N PRO A 106 3.50 12.70 0.90
CA PRO A 106 4.87 13.15 0.64
C PRO A 106 5.73 12.02 0.08
N PHE A 107 6.54 12.36 -0.91
CA PHE A 107 7.36 11.37 -1.59
C PHE A 107 8.28 10.62 -0.63
N GLU A 108 8.83 11.33 0.34
CA GLU A 108 9.71 10.71 1.34
C GLU A 108 9.00 9.67 2.19
N VAL A 109 7.69 9.85 2.46
CA VAL A 109 6.91 8.84 3.18
C VAL A 109 6.74 7.61 2.30
N LEU A 110 6.41 7.82 1.03
CA LEU A 110 6.27 6.71 0.07
C LEU A 110 7.59 5.97 -0.10
N GLN A 111 8.72 6.69 -0.10
CA GLN A 111 10.02 6.05 -0.19
C GLN A 111 10.33 5.19 1.02
N ARG A 112 9.95 5.63 2.22
CA ARG A 112 10.14 4.82 3.43
C ARG A 112 9.27 3.57 3.40
N VAL A 113 8.03 3.70 2.93
CA VAL A 113 7.14 2.55 2.77
C VAL A 113 7.76 1.55 1.80
N MET A 114 8.17 2.03 0.63
CA MET A 114 8.80 1.18 -0.39
C MET A 114 10.03 0.47 0.16
N SER A 115 10.90 1.21 0.82
CA SER A 115 12.13 0.65 1.36
C SER A 115 11.84 -0.46 2.37
N ARG A 116 10.88 -0.24 3.26
CA ARG A 116 10.50 -1.25 4.23
C ARG A 116 9.87 -2.47 3.58
N ILE A 117 8.97 -2.24 2.61
CA ILE A 117 8.33 -3.37 1.92
C ILE A 117 9.37 -4.23 1.22
N ILE A 118 10.28 -3.62 0.48
CA ILE A 118 11.30 -4.37 -0.26
C ILE A 118 12.22 -5.15 0.69
N ASN A 119 12.54 -4.57 1.83
CA ASN A 119 13.48 -5.21 2.76
C ASN A 119 12.83 -6.18 3.74
N GLU A 120 11.54 -6.01 4.03
CA GLU A 120 10.88 -6.81 5.06
C GLU A 120 9.88 -7.81 4.50
N VAL A 121 9.38 -7.61 3.28
CA VAL A 121 8.38 -8.49 2.69
C VAL A 121 9.05 -9.34 1.60
N LYS A 122 9.24 -10.61 1.90
CA LYS A 122 9.87 -11.53 0.95
C LYS A 122 8.95 -11.75 -0.25
N GLY A 123 9.52 -11.70 -1.45
CA GLY A 123 8.78 -11.95 -2.68
C GLY A 123 8.34 -10.69 -3.41
N VAL A 124 8.75 -9.51 -2.93
CA VAL A 124 8.41 -8.23 -3.54
C VAL A 124 9.70 -7.50 -3.90
N ASN A 125 9.82 -7.08 -5.14
CA ASN A 125 10.99 -6.30 -5.57
C ASN A 125 10.62 -4.97 -6.23
N ARG A 126 9.36 -4.59 -6.23
CA ARG A 126 8.92 -3.34 -6.86
C ARG A 126 7.66 -2.81 -6.19
N CYS A 127 7.57 -1.51 -6.08
CA CYS A 127 6.44 -0.84 -5.45
C CYS A 127 5.97 0.30 -6.35
N PHE A 128 4.67 0.35 -6.63
CA PHE A 128 4.03 1.43 -7.39
C PHE A 128 3.10 2.22 -6.49
N TYR A 129 2.90 3.47 -6.83
CA TYR A 129 1.85 4.28 -6.21
C TYR A 129 0.85 4.68 -7.28
N ASP A 130 -0.42 4.28 -7.11
CA ASP A 130 -1.46 4.56 -8.09
C ASP A 130 -2.01 5.97 -7.90
N ILE A 131 -1.75 6.84 -8.87
CA ILE A 131 -2.16 8.24 -8.82
C ILE A 131 -3.47 8.51 -9.57
N THR A 132 -4.17 7.45 -9.98
CA THR A 132 -5.39 7.60 -10.80
C THR A 132 -6.57 8.03 -9.94
N SER A 133 -7.27 9.07 -10.39
CA SER A 133 -8.50 9.51 -9.72
C SER A 133 -9.69 8.64 -10.13
N LYS A 134 -10.75 8.75 -9.38
CA LYS A 134 -12.04 8.14 -9.73
C LYS A 134 -13.00 9.26 -10.08
N PRO A 135 -13.54 9.33 -11.30
CA PRO A 135 -13.18 8.56 -12.47
C PRO A 135 -11.82 8.96 -13.02
N PRO A 136 -11.13 8.21 -13.91
CA PRO A 136 -11.65 7.02 -14.59
C PRO A 136 -11.38 5.70 -13.84
N GLY A 137 -10.48 5.70 -12.85
CA GLY A 137 -10.22 4.49 -12.11
C GLY A 137 -11.25 4.28 -11.01
N THR A 138 -11.22 3.09 -10.45
CA THR A 138 -11.96 2.79 -9.23
C THR A 138 -11.01 2.93 -8.04
N ILE A 139 -11.53 2.87 -6.82
CA ILE A 139 -10.64 2.91 -5.66
C ILE A 139 -9.91 1.58 -5.54
N GLU A 140 -10.64 0.48 -5.50
CA GLU A 140 -10.06 -0.87 -5.49
C GLU A 140 -9.77 -1.31 -6.94
N PHE A 141 -8.89 -2.32 -7.08
CA PHE A 141 -8.49 -2.79 -8.40
C PHE A 141 -9.37 -3.91 -8.95
N GLU A 142 -10.13 -4.55 -8.11
CA GLU A 142 -11.09 -5.58 -8.54
C GLU A 142 -12.40 -5.49 -7.80
#